data_cd17ecef45e3c61dad73e07b7ca7d689
#
_entry.id   cd17ecef45e3c61dad73e07b7ca7d689
#
_cell.length_a   1.000
_cell.length_b   1.000
_cell.length_c   1.000
_cell.angle_alpha   90.00
_cell.angle_beta   90.00
_cell.angle_gamma   90.00
#
_symmetry.space_group_name_H-M   'P 1'
#
loop_
_entity.id
_entity.type
_entity.pdbx_description
1 polymer ?
#
loop_
_entity_poly.entity_id
_entity_poly.type
_entity_poly.pdbx_seq_one_letter_code
_entity_poly.pdbx_strand_id
1 'polypeptide(L)' 'RINAIAPTITNTDLASKILRNEKIIENMIERHPLKKILSSDEVAKMASFLISEDASSISGQIFNMDAGIVTFKI' A
#
# COMPACT_ATOMS: atom_id res chain seq x y z
N ARG A 1 -18.16 -5.71 11.09
CA ARG A 1 -16.71 -5.87 11.06
C ARG A 1 -16.05 -4.51 10.79
N ILE A 2 -14.90 -4.26 11.37
CA ILE A 2 -14.12 -3.05 11.15
C ILE A 2 -12.66 -3.45 11.00
N ASN A 3 -12.07 -3.08 9.87
CA ASN A 3 -10.66 -3.31 9.58
C ASN A 3 -10.05 -2.03 9.00
N ALA A 4 -8.73 -1.95 8.99
CA ALA A 4 -8.01 -0.83 8.42
C ALA A 4 -6.95 -1.31 7.44
N ILE A 5 -6.68 -0.48 6.44
CA ILE A 5 -5.56 -0.67 5.51
C ILE A 5 -4.58 0.47 5.75
N ALA A 6 -3.30 0.13 5.90
CA ALA A 6 -2.23 1.10 6.07
C ALA A 6 -1.27 1.01 4.88
N PRO A 7 -1.55 1.72 3.77
CA PRO A 7 -0.71 1.66 2.58
C PRO A 7 0.51 2.57 2.71
N THR A 8 1.60 2.17 2.07
CA THR A 8 2.73 3.04 1.83
C THR A 8 2.42 3.99 0.67
N ILE A 9 3.42 4.71 0.17
CA ILE A 9 3.23 5.62 -0.96
C ILE A 9 2.54 4.89 -2.11
N THR A 10 1.47 5.48 -2.60
CA THR A 10 0.63 4.91 -3.64
C THR A 10 0.58 5.89 -4.80
N ASN A 11 0.75 5.38 -6.01
CA ASN A 11 0.73 6.22 -7.21
C ASN A 11 -0.71 6.62 -7.55
N THR A 12 -1.12 7.75 -7.02
CA THR A 12 -2.45 8.36 -7.24
C THR A 12 -2.28 9.71 -7.90
N ASP A 13 -3.38 10.32 -8.36
CA ASP A 13 -3.35 11.66 -8.93
C ASP A 13 -2.77 12.68 -7.94
N LEU A 14 -3.10 12.55 -6.66
CA LEU A 14 -2.55 13.41 -5.62
C LEU A 14 -1.05 13.18 -5.45
N ALA A 15 -0.65 11.93 -5.38
CA ALA A 15 0.75 11.55 -5.22
C ALA A 15 1.60 11.92 -6.45
N SER A 16 1.01 11.97 -7.65
CA SER A 16 1.75 12.32 -8.85
C SER A 16 2.37 13.70 -8.77
N LYS A 17 1.81 14.60 -7.99
CA LYS A 17 2.38 15.93 -7.74
C LYS A 17 3.67 15.86 -6.93
N ILE A 18 3.80 14.84 -6.09
CA ILE A 18 4.99 14.59 -5.28
C ILE A 18 5.98 13.73 -6.07
N LEU A 19 5.48 12.76 -6.83
CA LEU A 19 6.26 11.77 -7.58
C LEU A 19 6.58 12.22 -9.01
N ARG A 20 6.64 13.51 -9.28
CA ARG A 20 6.86 14.07 -10.62
C ARG A 20 8.30 13.99 -11.12
N ASN A 21 9.21 13.48 -10.31
CA ASN A 21 10.64 13.41 -10.62
C ASN A 21 11.07 11.94 -10.54
N GLU A 22 11.69 11.44 -11.62
CA GLU A 22 12.14 10.05 -11.68
C GLU A 22 13.07 9.67 -10.53
N LYS A 23 13.94 10.60 -10.14
CA LYS A 23 14.88 10.35 -9.05
C LYS A 23 14.17 10.17 -7.71
N ILE A 24 13.09 10.93 -7.47
CA ILE A 24 12.28 10.76 -6.27
C ILE A 24 11.59 9.40 -6.29
N ILE A 25 11.05 9.00 -7.44
CA ILE A 25 10.41 7.70 -7.62
C ILE A 25 11.41 6.58 -7.40
N GLU A 26 12.60 6.66 -7.98
CA GLU A 26 13.66 5.68 -7.80
C GLU A 26 14.06 5.53 -6.34
N ASN A 27 14.20 6.64 -5.62
CA ASN A 27 14.52 6.62 -4.20
C ASN A 27 13.42 5.96 -3.38
N MET A 28 12.15 6.23 -3.71
CA MET A 28 11.03 5.61 -3.02
C MET A 28 10.99 4.10 -3.26
N ILE A 29 11.18 3.67 -4.51
CA ILE A 29 11.23 2.25 -4.87
C ILE A 29 12.36 1.56 -4.12
N GLU A 30 13.54 2.16 -4.08
CA GLU A 30 14.72 1.58 -3.44
C GLU A 30 14.52 1.39 -1.94
N ARG A 31 13.76 2.25 -1.29
CA ARG A 31 13.49 2.16 0.14
C ARG A 31 12.55 1.02 0.52
N HIS A 32 11.81 0.48 -0.44
CA HIS A 32 10.86 -0.60 -0.18
C HIS A 32 11.51 -1.96 -0.45
N PRO A 33 11.45 -2.92 0.48
CA PRO A 33 12.02 -4.25 0.28
C PRO A 33 11.55 -4.96 -0.99
N LEU A 34 10.26 -4.80 -1.37
CA LEU A 34 9.74 -5.39 -2.60
C LEU A 34 10.07 -4.56 -3.85
N LYS A 35 10.85 -3.47 -3.69
CA LYS A 35 11.31 -2.63 -4.81
C LYS A 35 10.18 -2.12 -5.68
N LYS A 36 9.16 -1.56 -5.03
CA LYS A 36 8.00 -1.01 -5.73
C LYS A 36 7.30 0.03 -4.85
N ILE A 37 6.51 0.87 -5.48
CA ILE A 37 5.47 1.66 -4.82
C ILE A 37 4.12 1.04 -5.23
N LEU A 38 3.08 1.34 -4.49
CA LEU A 38 1.78 0.73 -4.74
C LEU A 38 1.05 1.41 -5.90
N SER A 39 0.21 0.63 -6.59
CA SER A 39 -0.81 1.18 -7.47
C SER A 39 -2.11 1.34 -6.69
N SER A 40 -2.96 2.28 -7.12
CA SER A 40 -4.29 2.44 -6.53
C SER A 40 -5.13 1.17 -6.70
N ASP A 41 -4.94 0.42 -7.78
CA ASP A 41 -5.62 -0.87 -7.99
C ASP A 41 -5.26 -1.90 -6.92
N GLU A 42 -4.01 -1.96 -6.50
CA GLU A 42 -3.59 -2.89 -5.45
C GLU A 42 -4.33 -2.60 -4.14
N VAL A 43 -4.43 -1.33 -3.77
CA VAL A 43 -5.15 -0.93 -2.56
C VAL A 43 -6.63 -1.21 -2.70
N ALA A 44 -7.20 -0.93 -3.86
CA ALA A 44 -8.62 -1.19 -4.14
C ALA A 44 -8.97 -2.67 -4.06
N LYS A 45 -8.08 -3.55 -4.55
CA LYS A 45 -8.27 -5.01 -4.46
C LYS A 45 -8.30 -5.48 -3.02
N MET A 46 -7.43 -4.94 -2.17
CA MET A 46 -7.44 -5.28 -0.75
C MET A 46 -8.72 -4.80 -0.07
N ALA A 47 -9.16 -3.59 -0.36
CA ALA A 47 -10.42 -3.07 0.17
C ALA A 47 -11.60 -3.92 -0.28
N SER A 48 -11.64 -4.30 -1.55
CA SER A 48 -12.68 -5.16 -2.10
C SER A 48 -12.75 -6.51 -1.40
N PHE A 49 -11.59 -7.12 -1.13
CA PHE A 49 -11.53 -8.38 -0.37
C PHE A 49 -12.11 -8.19 1.04
N LEU A 50 -11.71 -7.13 1.74
CA LEU A 50 -12.12 -6.91 3.13
C LEU A 50 -13.62 -6.67 3.31
N ILE A 51 -14.30 -6.14 2.29
CA ILE A 51 -15.76 -5.96 2.35
C ILE A 51 -16.54 -7.15 1.82
N SER A 52 -15.86 -8.18 1.33
CA SER A 52 -16.49 -9.36 0.75
C SER A 52 -16.83 -10.41 1.81
N GLU A 53 -17.66 -11.39 1.42
CA GLU A 53 -17.96 -12.56 2.25
C GLU A 53 -16.72 -13.40 2.57
N ASP A 54 -15.71 -13.37 1.69
CA ASP A 54 -14.47 -14.10 1.91
C ASP A 54 -13.71 -13.61 3.14
N ALA A 55 -13.98 -12.38 3.58
CA ALA A 55 -13.38 -11.79 4.78
C ALA A 55 -14.33 -11.81 5.97
N SER A 56 -15.34 -12.68 5.98
CA SER A 56 -16.41 -12.69 6.99
C SER A 56 -15.93 -12.93 8.42
N SER A 57 -14.78 -13.54 8.59
CA SER A 57 -14.19 -13.80 9.92
C SER A 57 -13.07 -12.84 10.28
N ILE A 58 -12.88 -11.78 9.51
CA ILE A 58 -11.81 -10.80 9.73
C ILE A 58 -12.41 -9.51 10.31
N SER A 59 -11.96 -9.14 11.50
CA SER A 59 -12.35 -7.88 12.14
C SER A 59 -11.28 -7.42 13.12
N GLY A 60 -11.14 -6.12 13.29
CA GLY A 60 -10.18 -5.53 14.21
C GLY A 60 -8.73 -5.59 13.73
N GLN A 61 -8.51 -5.79 12.45
CA GLN A 61 -7.16 -5.96 11.91
C GLN A 61 -6.69 -4.70 11.18
N ILE A 62 -5.37 -4.50 11.21
CA ILE A 62 -4.69 -3.48 10.40
C ILE A 62 -3.81 -4.23 9.40
N PHE A 63 -4.06 -4.00 8.11
CA PHE A 63 -3.31 -4.65 7.04
C PHE A 63 -2.30 -3.66 6.46
N ASN A 64 -1.03 -3.91 6.72
CA ASN A 64 0.05 -3.10 6.17
C ASN A 64 0.28 -3.49 4.71
N MET A 65 0.01 -2.55 3.80
CA MET A 65 0.33 -2.70 2.39
C MET A 65 1.51 -1.79 2.08
N ASP A 66 2.69 -2.20 2.49
CA ASP A 66 3.86 -1.32 2.53
C ASP A 66 5.09 -1.89 1.82
N ALA A 67 4.89 -2.91 1.00
CA ALA A 67 5.98 -3.57 0.28
C ALA A 67 7.13 -4.00 1.22
N GLY A 68 6.79 -4.26 2.48
CA GLY A 68 7.72 -4.79 3.50
C GLY A 68 8.52 -3.75 4.26
N ILE A 69 8.29 -2.46 4.03
CA ILE A 69 9.16 -1.42 4.59
C ILE A 69 9.15 -1.37 6.12
N VAL A 70 8.00 -1.66 6.76
CA VAL A 70 7.90 -1.63 8.22
C VAL A 70 8.61 -2.82 8.85
N THR A 71 8.40 -4.01 8.31
CA THR A 71 8.94 -5.26 8.86
C THR A 71 10.42 -5.45 8.54
N PHE A 72 10.81 -5.12 7.31
CA PHE A 72 12.18 -5.35 6.82
C PHE A 72 12.96 -4.05 6.67
N LYS A 73 12.70 -3.13 7.55
CA LYS A 73 13.38 -1.84 7.59
C LYS A 73 14.87 -2.04 7.81
N ILE A 74 15.65 -1.51 6.89
CA ILE A 74 17.11 -1.59 6.93
C ILE A 74 17.68 -0.26 7.42
#